data_c8b2f24e44c95d027c16ae1563504d10
#
_entry.id   c8b2f24e44c95d027c16ae1563504d10
#
_cell.length_a   1.000
_cell.length_b   1.000
_cell.length_c   1.000
_cell.angle_alpha   90.00
_cell.angle_beta   90.00
_cell.angle_gamma   90.00
#
_symmetry.space_group_name_H-M   'P 1'
#
loop_
_entity.id
_entity.type
_entity.pdbx_description
1 polymer ?
#
loop_
_entity_poly.entity_id
_entity_poly.type
_entity_poly.pdbx_seq_one_letter_code
_entity_poly.pdbx_strand_id
1 'polypeptide(L)'
;MRKRHNALVIDTETTMKNEKPFLAYNIGGALGDIYSPNSEPLEFDFYVQEIISNPENFVHTYKDKETGERKFWKYDRRYAHVLNDAFKNRSKIKPLKYILNYISKHIGFADSIASYNWNFDKQAFSKTVLEFHNEKYREFERIPNWCIMDCFANKEINLNYFKMVDDLDELDKLQFMSKSGKNYGYSAQCMARWIFNAEQYEEQHTALEDSKMEFELARHFARKHKHDFEEIFLGNPKTVSWQMLKKKLSAKAKMQTRANK
;
A
#
# COMPACT_ATOMS: atom_id res chain seq x y z
N MET A 1 2.69 -0.28 -33.03
CA MET A 1 2.63 -1.30 -31.97
C MET A 1 2.10 -0.65 -30.71
N ARG A 2 1.17 -1.30 -29.99
CA ARG A 2 0.69 -0.81 -28.69
C ARG A 2 1.82 -0.99 -27.66
N LYS A 3 2.22 0.08 -26.98
CA LYS A 3 3.26 0.01 -25.95
C LYS A 3 2.72 -0.88 -24.82
N ARG A 4 3.48 -1.87 -24.41
CA ARG A 4 3.18 -2.75 -23.28
C ARG A 4 4.06 -2.34 -22.11
N HIS A 5 3.53 -2.39 -20.90
CA HIS A 5 4.28 -2.15 -19.67
C HIS A 5 3.76 -3.05 -18.56
N ASN A 6 4.54 -4.04 -18.19
CA ASN A 6 4.22 -4.95 -17.10
C ASN A 6 4.64 -4.33 -15.78
N ALA A 7 3.70 -3.97 -14.94
CA ALA A 7 3.97 -3.57 -13.57
C ALA A 7 3.71 -4.73 -12.61
N LEU A 8 4.62 -4.94 -11.67
CA LEU A 8 4.42 -5.78 -10.51
C LEU A 8 3.96 -4.89 -9.36
N VAL A 9 2.71 -4.98 -8.98
CA VAL A 9 2.18 -4.30 -7.79
C VAL A 9 2.21 -5.26 -6.62
N ILE A 10 2.81 -4.84 -5.50
CA ILE A 10 2.94 -5.64 -4.29
C ILE A 10 2.35 -4.86 -3.13
N ASP A 11 1.56 -5.54 -2.32
CA ASP A 11 1.11 -5.06 -1.03
C ASP A 11 1.57 -5.98 0.10
N THR A 12 1.69 -5.43 1.31
CA THR A 12 2.12 -6.18 2.49
C THR A 12 1.24 -5.90 3.69
N GLU A 13 0.64 -6.94 4.24
CA GLU A 13 0.04 -6.87 5.55
C GLU A 13 1.08 -7.09 6.66
N THR A 14 1.07 -6.24 7.66
CA THR A 14 2.16 -6.18 8.63
C THR A 14 1.72 -6.42 10.07
N THR A 15 2.64 -7.01 10.85
CA THR A 15 2.49 -7.08 12.30
C THR A 15 2.65 -5.67 12.89
N MET A 16 1.72 -5.26 13.74
CA MET A 16 1.90 -4.05 14.54
C MET A 16 2.68 -4.38 15.81
N LYS A 17 3.99 -4.23 15.77
CA LYS A 17 4.81 -4.35 16.98
C LYS A 17 5.19 -2.95 17.46
N ASN A 18 4.70 -2.56 18.63
CA ASN A 18 5.23 -1.39 19.34
C ASN A 18 6.74 -1.62 19.56
N GLU A 19 7.58 -0.76 19.01
CA GLU A 19 9.05 -0.73 19.16
C GLU A 19 9.88 -1.79 18.39
N LYS A 20 9.30 -2.78 17.69
CA LYS A 20 10.03 -3.61 16.72
C LYS A 20 9.61 -3.29 15.29
N PRO A 21 10.48 -3.56 14.32
CA PRO A 21 10.09 -3.39 12.93
C PRO A 21 8.80 -4.18 12.66
N PHE A 22 7.83 -3.54 12.03
CA PHE A 22 6.68 -4.26 11.50
C PHE A 22 7.17 -5.24 10.44
N LEU A 23 6.77 -6.51 10.58
CA LEU A 23 7.14 -7.59 9.68
C LEU A 23 5.97 -7.89 8.75
N ALA A 24 6.24 -8.10 7.49
CA ALA A 24 5.22 -8.49 6.52
C ALA A 24 4.84 -9.96 6.73
N TYR A 25 3.65 -10.21 7.29
CA TYR A 25 3.16 -11.57 7.52
C TYR A 25 2.36 -12.13 6.33
N ASN A 26 1.79 -11.26 5.52
CA ASN A 26 1.12 -11.60 4.27
C ASN A 26 1.68 -10.71 3.16
N ILE A 27 1.99 -11.31 2.02
CA ILE A 27 2.57 -10.65 0.85
C ILE A 27 1.75 -11.06 -0.35
N GLY A 28 1.08 -10.09 -0.94
CA GLY A 28 0.29 -10.26 -2.14
C GLY A 28 0.86 -9.50 -3.32
N GLY A 29 0.49 -9.88 -4.53
CA GLY A 29 0.89 -9.12 -5.69
C GLY A 29 0.12 -9.47 -6.95
N ALA A 30 0.13 -8.50 -7.87
CA ALA A 30 -0.47 -8.57 -9.19
C ALA A 30 0.53 -8.10 -10.25
N LEU A 31 0.84 -8.96 -11.24
CA LEU A 31 1.76 -8.66 -12.34
C LEU A 31 1.00 -8.64 -13.67
N GLY A 32 1.03 -7.54 -14.37
CA GLY A 32 0.35 -7.43 -15.66
C GLY A 32 0.60 -6.13 -16.42
N ASP A 33 0.05 -6.05 -17.64
CA ASP A 33 0.16 -4.88 -18.49
C ASP A 33 -0.81 -3.79 -18.03
N ILE A 34 -0.28 -2.72 -17.43
CA ILE A 34 -1.06 -1.58 -16.94
C ILE A 34 -1.64 -0.68 -18.03
N TYR A 35 -1.22 -0.85 -19.29
CA TYR A 35 -1.84 -0.15 -20.43
C TYR A 35 -3.01 -0.93 -21.04
N SER A 36 -3.16 -2.21 -20.73
CA SER A 36 -4.24 -3.05 -21.22
C SER A 36 -5.43 -3.07 -20.25
N PRO A 37 -6.64 -2.62 -20.66
CA PRO A 37 -7.80 -2.62 -19.77
C PRO A 37 -8.33 -4.02 -19.47
N ASN A 38 -8.04 -5.00 -20.34
CA ASN A 38 -8.64 -6.32 -20.32
C ASN A 38 -7.61 -7.43 -20.03
N SER A 39 -6.38 -7.08 -19.66
CA SER A 39 -5.36 -8.06 -19.31
C SER A 39 -5.55 -8.45 -17.85
N GLU A 40 -5.89 -9.70 -17.60
CA GLU A 40 -5.89 -10.22 -16.24
C GLU A 40 -4.44 -10.30 -15.74
N PRO A 41 -4.15 -9.77 -14.55
CA PRO A 41 -2.83 -9.89 -13.95
C PRO A 41 -2.58 -11.32 -13.47
N LEU A 42 -1.32 -11.73 -13.44
CA LEU A 42 -0.89 -12.89 -12.69
C LEU A 42 -0.86 -12.52 -11.21
N GLU A 43 -1.62 -13.23 -10.41
CA GLU A 43 -1.80 -12.96 -8.99
C GLU A 43 -1.02 -13.94 -8.11
N PHE A 44 -0.57 -13.51 -6.96
CA PHE A 44 -0.03 -14.37 -5.92
C PHE A 44 -0.37 -13.85 -4.53
N ASP A 45 -0.41 -14.78 -3.57
CA ASP A 45 -0.72 -14.49 -2.18
C ASP A 45 -0.02 -15.50 -1.27
N PHE A 46 0.82 -15.01 -0.37
CA PHE A 46 1.61 -15.86 0.52
C PHE A 46 1.58 -15.35 1.96
N TYR A 47 1.39 -16.28 2.88
CA TYR A 47 1.67 -16.07 4.31
C TYR A 47 3.09 -16.51 4.62
N VAL A 48 3.84 -15.65 5.31
CA VAL A 48 5.23 -15.94 5.74
C VAL A 48 5.21 -16.89 6.92
N GLN A 49 5.62 -18.13 6.67
CA GLN A 49 5.57 -19.21 7.65
C GLN A 49 6.26 -18.86 8.97
N GLU A 50 7.44 -18.27 8.90
CA GLU A 50 8.26 -17.91 10.06
C GLU A 50 7.57 -16.90 10.96
N ILE A 51 6.69 -16.06 10.39
CA ILE A 51 5.95 -15.04 11.16
C ILE A 51 4.67 -15.61 11.73
N ILE A 52 3.85 -16.28 10.91
CA ILE A 52 2.54 -16.76 11.36
C ILE A 52 2.65 -17.93 12.34
N SER A 53 3.75 -18.70 12.31
CA SER A 53 3.99 -19.79 13.24
C SER A 53 4.38 -19.32 14.63
N ASN A 54 4.67 -18.04 14.82
CA ASN A 54 5.03 -17.49 16.13
C ASN A 54 3.98 -16.46 16.61
N PRO A 55 3.09 -16.83 17.53
CA PRO A 55 2.06 -15.95 18.07
C PRO A 55 2.60 -14.65 18.67
N GLU A 56 3.82 -14.64 19.16
CA GLU A 56 4.44 -13.45 19.76
C GLU A 56 4.66 -12.32 18.76
N ASN A 57 4.67 -12.63 17.46
CA ASN A 57 4.73 -11.59 16.43
C ASN A 57 3.47 -10.71 16.38
N PHE A 58 2.37 -11.17 16.97
CA PHE A 58 1.08 -10.49 17.00
C PHE A 58 0.68 -9.99 18.38
N VAL A 59 1.63 -9.94 19.32
CA VAL A 59 1.41 -9.46 20.68
C VAL A 59 1.68 -7.96 20.77
N HIS A 60 0.72 -7.21 21.28
CA HIS A 60 0.93 -5.83 21.71
C HIS A 60 1.47 -5.81 23.13
N THR A 61 2.58 -5.14 23.32
CA THR A 61 3.18 -4.88 24.63
C THR A 61 3.12 -3.40 24.93
N TYR A 62 3.13 -3.04 26.18
CA TYR A 62 3.35 -1.66 26.63
C TYR A 62 4.52 -1.63 27.63
N LYS A 63 5.15 -0.48 27.70
CA LYS A 63 6.18 -0.23 28.71
C LYS A 63 5.51 0.28 29.98
N ASP A 64 5.65 -0.46 31.06
CA ASP A 64 5.19 -0.03 32.38
C ASP A 64 5.94 1.26 32.78
N LYS A 65 5.22 2.27 33.21
CA LYS A 65 5.79 3.59 33.49
C LYS A 65 6.60 3.61 34.79
N GLU A 66 6.30 2.72 35.73
CA GLU A 66 6.95 2.66 37.06
C GLU A 66 8.18 1.76 37.01
N THR A 67 8.06 0.57 36.44
CA THR A 67 9.14 -0.41 36.41
C THR A 67 10.02 -0.34 35.19
N GLY A 68 9.54 0.29 34.10
CA GLY A 68 10.21 0.30 32.80
C GLY A 68 10.16 -1.04 32.08
N GLU A 69 9.53 -2.06 32.67
CA GLU A 69 9.40 -3.38 32.08
C GLU A 69 8.34 -3.44 31.00
N ARG A 70 8.57 -4.34 30.04
CA ARG A 70 7.55 -4.64 29.02
C ARG A 70 6.53 -5.63 29.58
N LYS A 71 5.27 -5.23 29.52
CA LYS A 71 4.15 -6.09 29.94
C LYS A 71 3.29 -6.43 28.73
N PHE A 72 2.77 -7.66 28.70
CA PHE A 72 1.76 -8.08 27.74
C PHE A 72 0.51 -7.20 27.89
N TRP A 73 -0.05 -6.75 26.75
CA TRP A 73 -1.32 -6.03 26.76
C TRP A 73 -2.43 -6.88 26.15
N LYS A 74 -2.28 -7.25 24.85
CA LYS A 74 -3.25 -8.06 24.11
C LYS A 74 -2.64 -8.63 22.84
N TYR A 75 -3.30 -9.62 22.26
CA TYR A 75 -3.05 -10.00 20.88
C TYR A 75 -3.67 -8.96 19.91
N ASP A 76 -3.05 -8.83 18.74
CA ASP A 76 -3.65 -8.08 17.63
C ASP A 76 -5.03 -8.69 17.32
N ARG A 77 -6.07 -7.84 17.20
CA ARG A 77 -7.42 -8.31 16.89
C ARG A 77 -7.49 -9.06 15.57
N ARG A 78 -6.60 -8.73 14.63
CA ARG A 78 -6.51 -9.36 13.31
C ARG A 78 -5.86 -10.74 13.36
N TYR A 79 -5.12 -11.06 14.42
CA TYR A 79 -4.38 -12.31 14.51
C TYR A 79 -5.27 -13.55 14.34
N ALA A 80 -6.43 -13.57 14.94
CA ALA A 80 -7.38 -14.68 14.80
C ALA A 80 -7.88 -14.83 13.35
N HIS A 81 -8.13 -13.70 12.66
CA HIS A 81 -8.53 -13.70 11.25
C HIS A 81 -7.40 -14.20 10.36
N VAL A 82 -6.19 -13.66 10.56
CA VAL A 82 -4.98 -14.07 9.82
C VAL A 82 -4.73 -15.56 9.94
N LEU A 83 -4.77 -16.10 11.17
CA LEU A 83 -4.61 -17.55 11.38
C LEU A 83 -5.71 -18.36 10.72
N ASN A 84 -6.97 -17.93 10.87
CA ASN A 84 -8.10 -18.64 10.30
C ASN A 84 -8.01 -18.69 8.77
N ASP A 85 -7.65 -17.58 8.13
CA ASP A 85 -7.48 -17.52 6.69
C ASP A 85 -6.25 -18.33 6.23
N ALA A 86 -5.12 -18.17 6.90
CA ALA A 86 -3.92 -18.95 6.60
C ALA A 86 -4.16 -20.47 6.77
N PHE A 87 -4.87 -20.90 7.82
CA PHE A 87 -5.19 -22.31 8.01
C PHE A 87 -6.20 -22.87 7.02
N LYS A 88 -7.17 -22.07 6.58
CA LYS A 88 -8.07 -22.44 5.49
C LYS A 88 -7.31 -22.59 4.16
N ASN A 89 -6.30 -21.77 3.96
CA ASN A 89 -5.51 -21.69 2.74
C ASN A 89 -4.06 -22.16 2.95
N ARG A 90 -3.85 -23.34 3.53
CA ARG A 90 -2.52 -23.87 3.88
C ARG A 90 -1.52 -23.85 2.74
N SER A 91 -1.98 -23.97 1.50
CA SER A 91 -1.12 -23.90 0.31
C SER A 91 -0.45 -22.55 0.12
N LYS A 92 -1.01 -21.47 0.70
CA LYS A 92 -0.45 -20.12 0.68
C LYS A 92 0.63 -19.90 1.74
N ILE A 93 0.70 -20.75 2.77
CA ILE A 93 1.76 -20.68 3.80
C ILE A 93 3.06 -21.19 3.18
N LYS A 94 4.05 -20.32 3.10
CA LYS A 94 5.35 -20.64 2.51
C LYS A 94 6.51 -20.11 3.35
N PRO A 95 7.65 -20.84 3.40
CA PRO A 95 8.88 -20.28 3.94
C PRO A 95 9.25 -18.98 3.21
N LEU A 96 9.79 -18.02 3.91
CA LEU A 96 10.21 -16.73 3.33
C LEU A 96 11.14 -16.93 2.14
N LYS A 97 12.08 -17.86 2.20
CA LYS A 97 12.98 -18.19 1.09
C LYS A 97 12.24 -18.57 -0.20
N TYR A 98 11.14 -19.32 -0.07
CA TYR A 98 10.32 -19.66 -1.24
C TYR A 98 9.68 -18.40 -1.84
N ILE A 99 9.13 -17.52 -0.98
CA ILE A 99 8.48 -16.27 -1.39
C ILE A 99 9.48 -15.36 -2.10
N LEU A 100 10.69 -15.20 -1.55
CA LEU A 100 11.76 -14.41 -2.16
C LEU A 100 12.12 -14.90 -3.57
N ASN A 101 12.30 -16.20 -3.73
CA ASN A 101 12.60 -16.80 -5.03
C ASN A 101 11.44 -16.60 -6.03
N TYR A 102 10.22 -16.73 -5.56
CA TYR A 102 9.03 -16.52 -6.38
C TYR A 102 8.96 -15.07 -6.88
N ILE A 103 9.10 -14.09 -5.98
CA ILE A 103 9.08 -12.67 -6.32
C ILE A 103 10.24 -12.31 -7.24
N SER A 104 11.47 -12.76 -6.97
CA SER A 104 12.64 -12.52 -7.83
C SER A 104 12.41 -13.01 -9.25
N LYS A 105 11.76 -14.17 -9.41
CA LYS A 105 11.38 -14.68 -10.74
C LYS A 105 10.38 -13.75 -11.44
N HIS A 106 9.39 -13.22 -10.72
CA HIS A 106 8.38 -12.35 -11.30
C HIS A 106 8.90 -10.95 -11.60
N ILE A 107 9.85 -10.44 -10.81
CA ILE A 107 10.59 -9.23 -11.12
C ILE A 107 11.26 -9.31 -12.49
N GLY A 108 11.76 -10.49 -12.89
CA GLY A 108 12.36 -10.70 -14.21
C GLY A 108 11.39 -10.53 -15.40
N PHE A 109 10.09 -10.53 -15.16
CA PHE A 109 9.05 -10.30 -16.18
C PHE A 109 8.40 -8.93 -16.09
N ALA A 110 8.75 -8.13 -15.08
CA ALA A 110 8.21 -6.82 -14.85
C ALA A 110 9.13 -5.72 -15.42
N ASP A 111 8.52 -4.68 -15.97
CA ASP A 111 9.21 -3.46 -16.36
C ASP A 111 9.36 -2.51 -15.18
N SER A 112 8.50 -2.65 -14.15
CA SER A 112 8.55 -1.88 -12.91
C SER A 112 7.87 -2.58 -11.74
N ILE A 113 8.12 -2.07 -10.53
CA ILE A 113 7.45 -2.47 -9.30
C ILE A 113 6.79 -1.27 -8.63
N ALA A 114 5.62 -1.47 -8.05
CA ALA A 114 4.88 -0.43 -7.35
C ALA A 114 4.13 -0.96 -6.14
N SER A 115 3.71 -0.05 -5.27
CA SER A 115 2.61 -0.21 -4.33
C SER A 115 1.95 1.13 -4.08
N TYR A 116 0.82 1.14 -3.41
CA TYR A 116 0.14 2.40 -3.09
C TYR A 116 1.01 3.29 -2.19
N ASN A 117 1.71 2.71 -1.22
CA ASN A 117 2.67 3.40 -0.38
C ASN A 117 4.04 2.70 -0.43
N TRP A 118 4.71 2.78 -1.56
CA TRP A 118 5.94 2.03 -1.85
C TRP A 118 6.98 2.04 -0.73
N ASN A 119 7.17 3.18 -0.06
CA ASN A 119 8.14 3.26 1.03
C ASN A 119 7.77 2.38 2.23
N PHE A 120 6.47 2.22 2.51
CA PHE A 120 5.99 1.37 3.59
C PHE A 120 6.23 -0.10 3.26
N ASP A 121 5.74 -0.56 2.11
CA ASP A 121 5.81 -1.96 1.68
C ASP A 121 7.24 -2.42 1.47
N LYS A 122 8.05 -1.58 0.82
CA LYS A 122 9.49 -1.82 0.69
C LYS A 122 10.19 -1.98 2.03
N GLN A 123 9.85 -1.13 3.02
CA GLN A 123 10.43 -1.24 4.36
C GLN A 123 9.96 -2.49 5.09
N ALA A 124 8.67 -2.80 5.06
CA ALA A 124 8.11 -3.98 5.71
C ALA A 124 8.79 -5.25 5.19
N PHE A 125 8.84 -5.38 3.86
CA PHE A 125 9.49 -6.50 3.19
C PHE A 125 10.98 -6.59 3.53
N SER A 126 11.72 -5.49 3.41
CA SER A 126 13.17 -5.46 3.67
C SER A 126 13.50 -5.80 5.13
N LYS A 127 12.70 -5.34 6.08
CA LYS A 127 12.85 -5.68 7.51
C LYS A 127 12.56 -7.15 7.77
N THR A 128 11.57 -7.72 7.10
CA THR A 128 11.25 -9.15 7.19
C THR A 128 12.42 -10.00 6.70
N VAL A 129 12.99 -9.63 5.56
CA VAL A 129 14.17 -10.35 5.04
C VAL A 129 15.36 -10.22 5.96
N LEU A 130 15.62 -9.03 6.48
CA LEU A 130 16.73 -8.80 7.40
C LEU A 130 16.57 -9.61 8.71
N GLU A 131 15.36 -9.68 9.26
CA GLU A 131 15.07 -10.41 10.50
C GLU A 131 15.34 -11.92 10.37
N PHE A 132 14.94 -12.54 9.24
CA PHE A 132 14.98 -13.99 9.08
C PHE A 132 16.17 -14.51 8.26
N HIS A 133 16.77 -13.68 7.42
CA HIS A 133 17.92 -14.08 6.60
C HIS A 133 19.20 -13.30 6.91
N ASN A 134 19.15 -12.29 7.76
CA ASN A 134 20.27 -11.40 8.06
C ASN A 134 20.93 -10.77 6.81
N GLU A 135 20.14 -10.57 5.76
CA GLU A 135 20.58 -10.06 4.46
C GLU A 135 19.70 -8.87 4.03
N LYS A 136 20.26 -8.02 3.17
CA LYS A 136 19.49 -6.95 2.52
C LYS A 136 18.88 -7.48 1.23
N TYR A 137 17.55 -7.35 1.12
CA TYR A 137 16.87 -7.67 -0.13
C TYR A 137 17.08 -6.55 -1.15
N ARG A 138 17.82 -6.87 -2.23
CA ARG A 138 18.19 -5.90 -3.26
C ARG A 138 17.45 -6.08 -4.58
N GLU A 139 16.62 -7.09 -4.71
CA GLU A 139 15.93 -7.38 -5.97
C GLU A 139 15.00 -6.22 -6.39
N PHE A 140 14.43 -5.48 -5.41
CA PHE A 140 13.62 -4.29 -5.70
C PHE A 140 14.41 -3.11 -6.27
N GLU A 141 15.75 -3.17 -6.23
CA GLU A 141 16.62 -2.14 -6.79
C GLU A 141 16.98 -2.43 -8.25
N ARG A 142 16.64 -3.63 -8.76
CA ARG A 142 16.99 -4.07 -10.13
C ARG A 142 16.11 -3.48 -11.21
N ILE A 143 14.92 -3.06 -10.86
CA ILE A 143 13.95 -2.45 -11.78
C ILE A 143 13.44 -1.14 -11.20
N PRO A 144 12.96 -0.22 -12.05
CA PRO A 144 12.34 1.00 -11.60
C PRO A 144 11.19 0.73 -10.63
N ASN A 145 11.08 1.56 -9.59
CA ASN A 145 10.02 1.47 -8.59
C ASN A 145 9.32 2.81 -8.42
N TRP A 146 8.04 2.77 -8.08
CA TRP A 146 7.23 3.97 -7.95
C TRP A 146 6.09 3.81 -6.93
N CYS A 147 5.60 4.94 -6.44
CA CYS A 147 4.54 5.03 -5.46
C CYS A 147 3.25 5.48 -6.15
N ILE A 148 2.23 4.65 -6.12
CA ILE A 148 0.92 4.95 -6.74
C ILE A 148 0.30 6.18 -6.06
N MET A 149 0.36 6.26 -4.73
CA MET A 149 -0.14 7.41 -3.96
C MET A 149 0.53 8.72 -4.39
N ASP A 150 1.84 8.73 -4.62
CA ASP A 150 2.55 9.94 -5.08
C ASP A 150 2.12 10.35 -6.49
N CYS A 151 1.83 9.38 -7.37
CA CYS A 151 1.28 9.65 -8.69
C CYS A 151 -0.08 10.34 -8.60
N PHE A 152 -1.00 9.81 -7.80
CA PHE A 152 -2.31 10.43 -7.56
C PHE A 152 -2.19 11.82 -6.92
N ALA A 153 -1.32 11.95 -5.92
CA ALA A 153 -1.08 13.23 -5.27
C ALA A 153 -0.60 14.32 -6.22
N ASN A 154 0.19 13.96 -7.22
CA ASN A 154 0.74 14.92 -8.18
C ASN A 154 -0.24 15.31 -9.31
N LYS A 155 -1.15 14.41 -9.71
CA LYS A 155 -1.96 14.59 -10.92
C LYS A 155 -3.47 14.57 -10.67
N GLU A 156 -3.96 13.75 -9.75
CA GLU A 156 -5.38 13.53 -9.55
C GLU A 156 -5.94 14.27 -8.34
N ILE A 157 -5.25 14.19 -7.19
CA ILE A 157 -5.70 14.84 -5.96
C ILE A 157 -5.48 16.34 -6.08
N ASN A 158 -6.56 17.04 -6.40
CA ASN A 158 -6.59 18.47 -6.61
C ASN A 158 -7.80 19.08 -5.91
N LEU A 159 -8.06 20.35 -6.16
CA LEU A 159 -9.21 21.05 -5.60
C LEU A 159 -10.55 20.38 -5.93
N ASN A 160 -10.67 19.68 -7.06
CA ASN A 160 -11.89 18.98 -7.44
C ASN A 160 -12.19 17.78 -6.55
N TYR A 161 -11.15 17.03 -6.14
CA TYR A 161 -11.31 15.96 -5.16
C TYR A 161 -11.85 16.50 -3.83
N PHE A 162 -11.24 17.57 -3.32
CA PHE A 162 -11.68 18.17 -2.06
C PHE A 162 -13.08 18.75 -2.15
N LYS A 163 -13.39 19.43 -3.24
CA LYS A 163 -14.73 19.96 -3.48
C LYS A 163 -15.76 18.84 -3.56
N MET A 164 -15.47 17.76 -4.28
CA MET A 164 -16.35 16.60 -4.34
C MET A 164 -16.62 16.04 -2.94
N VAL A 165 -15.59 15.85 -2.11
CA VAL A 165 -15.78 15.35 -0.74
C VAL A 165 -16.58 16.34 0.12
N ASP A 166 -16.36 17.64 -0.05
CA ASP A 166 -17.09 18.66 0.70
C ASP A 166 -18.57 18.77 0.30
N ASP A 167 -18.89 18.47 -0.95
CA ASP A 167 -20.24 18.48 -1.50
C ASP A 167 -21.07 17.23 -1.10
N LEU A 168 -20.42 16.19 -0.50
CA LEU A 168 -21.12 15.00 0.01
C LEU A 168 -21.87 15.30 1.31
N ASP A 169 -22.91 14.53 1.60
CA ASP A 169 -23.53 14.53 2.92
C ASP A 169 -22.59 14.00 4.01
N GLU A 170 -22.93 14.22 5.29
CA GLU A 170 -22.05 13.89 6.42
C GLU A 170 -21.72 12.39 6.52
N LEU A 171 -22.62 11.49 6.10
CA LEU A 171 -22.39 10.05 6.14
C LEU A 171 -21.45 9.61 5.02
N ASP A 172 -21.70 10.06 3.81
CA ASP A 172 -20.87 9.74 2.64
C ASP A 172 -19.49 10.38 2.75
N LYS A 173 -19.40 11.57 3.31
CA LYS A 173 -18.17 12.26 3.59
C LYS A 173 -17.23 11.46 4.51
N LEU A 174 -17.77 10.74 5.50
CA LEU A 174 -16.96 9.91 6.42
C LEU A 174 -16.13 8.86 5.68
N GLN A 175 -16.59 8.37 4.55
CA GLN A 175 -15.87 7.39 3.73
C GLN A 175 -14.59 7.96 3.10
N PHE A 176 -14.52 9.27 2.97
CA PHE A 176 -13.38 10.02 2.40
C PHE A 176 -12.58 10.79 3.45
N MET A 177 -12.84 10.54 4.73
CA MET A 177 -12.13 11.18 5.82
C MET A 177 -11.17 10.21 6.50
N SER A 178 -10.16 10.76 7.17
CA SER A 178 -9.32 9.96 8.06
C SER A 178 -10.13 9.37 9.21
N LYS A 179 -9.64 8.29 9.83
CA LYS A 179 -10.30 7.66 11.00
C LYS A 179 -10.65 8.64 12.14
N SER A 180 -9.98 9.78 12.21
CA SER A 180 -10.30 10.84 13.18
C SER A 180 -11.39 11.82 12.71
N GLY A 181 -11.87 11.71 11.48
CA GLY A 181 -12.82 12.64 10.86
C GLY A 181 -12.28 14.06 10.60
N LYS A 182 -10.99 14.31 10.89
CA LYS A 182 -10.41 15.66 10.85
C LYS A 182 -9.69 16.03 9.55
N ASN A 183 -9.35 15.04 8.76
CA ASN A 183 -8.59 15.23 7.52
C ASN A 183 -9.18 14.40 6.41
N TYR A 184 -9.04 14.86 5.17
CA TYR A 184 -9.38 14.07 4.00
C TYR A 184 -8.57 12.77 3.96
N GLY A 185 -9.23 11.68 3.60
CA GLY A 185 -8.62 10.37 3.41
C GLY A 185 -7.93 10.28 2.03
N TYR A 186 -6.84 9.56 2.00
CA TYR A 186 -6.05 9.33 0.78
C TYR A 186 -5.56 7.90 0.70
N SER A 187 -6.24 6.98 1.37
CA SER A 187 -5.95 5.56 1.25
C SER A 187 -6.26 5.07 -0.16
N ALA A 188 -5.72 3.92 -0.53
CA ALA A 188 -6.06 3.25 -1.78
C ALA A 188 -7.58 3.07 -1.91
N GLN A 189 -8.25 2.72 -0.82
CA GLN A 189 -9.70 2.60 -0.73
C GLN A 189 -10.43 3.92 -1.07
N CYS A 190 -9.99 5.06 -0.53
CA CYS A 190 -10.60 6.36 -0.87
C CYS A 190 -10.44 6.66 -2.37
N MET A 191 -9.27 6.38 -2.93
CA MET A 191 -9.02 6.60 -4.35
C MET A 191 -9.82 5.65 -5.23
N ALA A 192 -9.95 4.39 -4.85
CA ALA A 192 -10.77 3.42 -5.57
C ALA A 192 -12.25 3.82 -5.57
N ARG A 193 -12.80 4.23 -4.42
CA ARG A 193 -14.17 4.77 -4.34
C ARG A 193 -14.39 5.95 -5.26
N TRP A 194 -13.47 6.90 -5.22
CA TRP A 194 -13.58 8.10 -6.05
C TRP A 194 -13.48 7.80 -7.55
N ILE A 195 -12.51 7.00 -7.97
CA ILE A 195 -12.20 6.79 -9.38
C ILE A 195 -13.16 5.82 -10.05
N PHE A 196 -13.53 4.76 -9.33
CA PHE A 196 -14.40 3.71 -9.86
C PHE A 196 -15.86 3.91 -9.50
N ASN A 197 -16.19 5.02 -8.81
CA ASN A 197 -17.53 5.32 -8.30
C ASN A 197 -18.13 4.14 -7.51
N ALA A 198 -17.29 3.48 -6.73
CA ALA A 198 -17.62 2.27 -5.99
C ALA A 198 -17.94 2.66 -4.54
N GLU A 199 -19.14 3.21 -4.29
CA GLU A 199 -19.59 3.70 -2.98
C GLU A 199 -19.46 2.66 -1.85
N GLN A 200 -19.49 1.37 -2.18
CA GLN A 200 -19.43 0.28 -1.22
C GLN A 200 -18.09 -0.48 -1.25
N TYR A 201 -17.05 0.10 -1.83
CA TYR A 201 -15.77 -0.58 -1.82
C TYR A 201 -15.21 -0.63 -0.40
N GLU A 202 -15.13 -1.82 0.17
CA GLU A 202 -14.45 -2.09 1.45
C GLU A 202 -13.14 -2.84 1.20
N GLU A 203 -12.07 -2.32 1.77
CA GLU A 203 -10.77 -2.96 1.78
C GLU A 203 -10.86 -4.27 2.57
N GLN A 204 -10.50 -5.38 1.94
CA GLN A 204 -10.60 -6.70 2.57
C GLN A 204 -9.44 -6.98 3.53
N HIS A 205 -8.45 -6.10 3.56
CA HIS A 205 -7.25 -6.21 4.40
C HIS A 205 -6.51 -7.54 4.21
N THR A 206 -6.41 -7.98 2.96
CA THR A 206 -5.50 -9.04 2.54
C THR A 206 -4.57 -8.49 1.47
N ALA A 207 -3.30 -8.84 1.55
CA ALA A 207 -2.29 -8.29 0.65
C ALA A 207 -2.61 -8.57 -0.84
N LEU A 208 -3.30 -9.68 -1.16
CA LEU A 208 -3.73 -9.95 -2.53
C LEU A 208 -4.83 -8.98 -2.99
N GLU A 209 -5.93 -8.86 -2.23
CA GLU A 209 -7.05 -8.03 -2.66
C GLU A 209 -6.64 -6.55 -2.71
N ASP A 210 -5.78 -6.13 -1.78
CA ASP A 210 -5.27 -4.77 -1.77
C ASP A 210 -4.32 -4.54 -2.96
N SER A 211 -3.43 -5.47 -3.28
CA SER A 211 -2.58 -5.37 -4.48
C SER A 211 -3.36 -5.39 -5.81
N LYS A 212 -4.49 -6.10 -5.88
CA LYS A 212 -5.39 -6.07 -7.05
C LYS A 212 -6.03 -4.71 -7.23
N MET A 213 -6.58 -4.15 -6.16
CA MET A 213 -7.13 -2.80 -6.17
C MET A 213 -6.08 -1.77 -6.59
N GLU A 214 -4.90 -1.84 -5.99
CA GLU A 214 -3.78 -0.96 -6.30
C GLU A 214 -3.32 -1.12 -7.76
N PHE A 215 -3.37 -2.34 -8.30
CA PHE A 215 -3.07 -2.60 -9.71
C PHE A 215 -4.08 -1.91 -10.62
N GLU A 216 -5.37 -1.92 -10.29
CA GLU A 216 -6.38 -1.18 -11.06
C GLU A 216 -6.20 0.34 -10.94
N LEU A 217 -5.81 0.85 -9.78
CA LEU A 217 -5.44 2.26 -9.62
C LEU A 217 -4.21 2.62 -10.47
N ALA A 218 -3.18 1.79 -10.46
CA ALA A 218 -1.99 1.95 -11.31
C ALA A 218 -2.36 1.94 -12.80
N ARG A 219 -3.22 1.02 -13.22
CA ARG A 219 -3.74 0.91 -14.58
C ARG A 219 -4.53 2.15 -14.99
N HIS A 220 -5.44 2.63 -14.14
CA HIS A 220 -6.17 3.87 -14.37
C HIS A 220 -5.22 5.03 -14.59
N PHE A 221 -4.28 5.23 -13.68
CA PHE A 221 -3.31 6.32 -13.72
C PHE A 221 -2.46 6.28 -15.00
N ALA A 222 -1.86 5.13 -15.29
CA ALA A 222 -0.99 4.95 -16.45
C ALA A 222 -1.71 5.20 -17.78
N ARG A 223 -2.99 4.85 -17.86
CA ARG A 223 -3.81 5.08 -19.07
C ARG A 223 -4.24 6.52 -19.22
N LYS A 224 -4.65 7.17 -18.15
CA LYS A 224 -5.12 8.56 -18.13
C LYS A 224 -3.99 9.56 -18.34
N HIS A 225 -2.83 9.27 -17.72
CA HIS A 225 -1.66 10.15 -17.73
C HIS A 225 -0.48 9.55 -18.49
N LYS A 226 -0.74 8.97 -19.66
CA LYS A 226 0.24 8.19 -20.43
C LYS A 226 1.55 8.93 -20.71
N HIS A 227 1.49 10.23 -20.99
CA HIS A 227 2.71 11.04 -21.23
C HIS A 227 3.48 11.35 -19.95
N ASP A 228 2.77 11.60 -18.85
CA ASP A 228 3.37 11.95 -17.58
C ASP A 228 3.87 10.72 -16.83
N PHE A 229 3.27 9.55 -17.10
CA PHE A 229 3.65 8.30 -16.42
C PHE A 229 5.13 7.95 -16.63
N GLU A 230 5.65 8.14 -17.83
CA GLU A 230 7.07 7.88 -18.13
C GLU A 230 8.01 8.82 -17.36
N GLU A 231 7.62 10.10 -17.20
CA GLU A 231 8.40 11.05 -16.41
C GLU A 231 8.40 10.71 -14.92
N ILE A 232 7.25 10.34 -14.37
CA ILE A 232 7.10 9.94 -12.97
C ILE A 232 7.83 8.63 -12.72
N PHE A 233 7.67 7.69 -13.65
CA PHE A 233 8.22 6.35 -13.60
C PHE A 233 9.75 6.32 -13.66
N LEU A 234 10.38 7.17 -14.46
CA LEU A 234 11.84 7.25 -14.57
C LEU A 234 12.52 7.95 -13.39
N GLY A 235 11.80 8.16 -12.28
CA GLY A 235 12.37 8.72 -11.06
C GLY A 235 12.72 10.19 -11.18
N ASN A 236 11.92 10.96 -11.93
CA ASN A 236 12.15 12.39 -12.05
C ASN A 236 12.01 13.03 -10.63
N PRO A 237 13.10 13.63 -10.10
CA PRO A 237 13.11 14.23 -8.75
C PRO A 237 12.14 15.41 -8.59
N LYS A 238 11.42 15.80 -9.65
CA LYS A 238 10.38 16.82 -9.62
C LYS A 238 9.03 16.31 -9.11
N THR A 239 8.86 14.99 -8.89
CA THR A 239 7.64 14.49 -8.25
C THR A 239 7.58 14.99 -6.82
N VAL A 240 6.51 15.68 -6.50
CA VAL A 240 6.27 16.21 -5.14
C VAL A 240 5.76 15.06 -4.30
N SER A 241 6.47 14.70 -3.25
CA SER A 241 5.96 13.69 -2.33
C SER A 241 4.62 14.13 -1.75
N TRP A 242 3.77 13.17 -1.43
CA TRP A 242 2.47 13.41 -0.78
C TRP A 242 2.58 14.38 0.42
N GLN A 243 3.59 14.24 1.26
CA GLN A 243 3.79 15.11 2.41
C GLN A 243 4.03 16.58 2.03
N MET A 244 4.73 16.82 0.93
CA MET A 244 4.95 18.17 0.41
C MET A 244 3.67 18.74 -0.22
N LEU A 245 2.89 17.92 -0.92
CA LEU A 245 1.61 18.34 -1.48
C LEU A 245 0.62 18.72 -0.37
N LYS A 246 0.51 17.90 0.68
CA LYS A 246 -0.33 18.15 1.85
C LYS A 246 0.01 19.51 2.50
N LYS A 247 1.30 19.84 2.63
CA LYS A 247 1.75 21.15 3.14
C LYS A 247 1.33 22.30 2.22
N LYS A 248 1.48 22.15 0.90
CA LYS A 248 1.09 23.17 -0.09
C LYS A 248 -0.42 23.41 -0.09
N LEU A 249 -1.23 22.34 -0.05
CA LEU A 249 -2.69 22.44 -0.06
C LEU A 249 -3.23 23.06 1.22
N SER A 250 -2.71 22.68 2.39
CA SER A 250 -3.10 23.28 3.66
C SER A 250 -2.69 24.76 3.77
N ALA A 251 -1.56 25.16 3.20
CA ALA A 251 -1.17 26.56 3.12
C ALA A 251 -2.10 27.36 2.21
N LYS A 252 -2.49 26.80 1.06
CA LYS A 252 -3.40 27.44 0.10
C LYS A 252 -4.82 27.60 0.68
N ALA A 253 -5.34 26.59 1.36
CA ALA A 253 -6.62 26.66 2.06
C ALA A 253 -6.63 27.76 3.14
N LYS A 254 -5.56 27.87 3.95
CA LYS A 254 -5.41 28.94 4.95
C LYS A 254 -5.34 30.34 4.33
N MET A 255 -4.75 30.49 3.14
CA MET A 255 -4.71 31.78 2.43
C MET A 255 -6.11 32.19 1.92
N GLN A 256 -6.87 31.24 1.37
CA GLN A 256 -8.24 31.48 0.90
C GLN A 256 -9.19 31.86 2.04
N THR A 257 -9.08 31.21 3.20
CA THR A 257 -9.87 31.55 4.39
C THR A 257 -9.52 32.93 4.96
N ARG A 258 -8.29 33.43 4.75
CA ARG A 258 -7.87 34.78 5.14
C ARG A 258 -8.29 35.86 4.15
N ALA A 259 -8.40 35.51 2.87
CA ALA A 259 -8.84 36.47 1.84
C ALA A 259 -10.37 36.67 1.82
N ASN A 260 -11.12 35.75 2.45
CA ASN A 260 -12.59 35.81 2.55
C ASN A 260 -13.05 36.37 3.92
N LYS A 261 -12.15 36.84 4.77
CA LYS A 261 -12.41 37.60 6.00
C LYS A 261 -11.98 39.04 5.82
#